data_4cb9c08f4b01541761e170ed3cd9b8cc
#
_entry.id   4cb9c08f4b01541761e170ed3cd9b8cc
#
_cell.length_a   1.000
_cell.length_b   1.000
_cell.length_c   1.000
_cell.angle_alpha   90.00
_cell.angle_beta   90.00
_cell.angle_gamma   90.00
#
_symmetry.space_group_name_H-M   'P 1'
#
loop_
_entity.id
_entity.type
_entity.pdbx_description
1 polymer ?
#
loop_
_entity_poly.entity_id
_entity_poly.type
_entity_poly.pdbx_seq_one_letter_code
_entity_poly.pdbx_strand_id
1 'polypeptide(L)'
;MKTGKYRYVVALLLFIAGAINYMDRAALGVVAPIINKQLGLSPSQLGVVFSSFFFGYSIFAFVGGQLADKYGPRRVFSWAMGTWSILCGLTAAATGFGTLLISRALFGFGEGPMNSTTNRTITNWFPRHETATMVGFTFSGQTVGSAIAGPVVGLIAIAYGWRTSFLIIAALGLTWIVAWRMFATDKPAQSARVGAAEREMVEASRSAAHPAEGGDESTPLRSYLFRPSTLALGVGLFAVNYTLFVFISWMPSYFTNALHLDMQHMSILSAVPWACGGIGYFGGGLLADACFKRMSNKLLARKLSATVPLALSGLALLGVSMVDSVIPAVLLVASAVLFLTASSQACWATMHELVPGRHLGGVSGFVHLMSNISGIVGPTMMGLAVQYFGGYSSGFVLGAAVDLVGVLAMLLVIGRRGAARTDETQTTAA
;
A
#
# COMPACT_ATOMS: atom_id res chain seq x y z
N MET A 1 -11.96 -36.31 7.78
CA MET A 1 -12.98 -35.26 7.94
C MET A 1 -12.62 -34.11 6.99
N LYS A 2 -13.58 -33.66 6.15
CA LYS A 2 -13.30 -32.48 5.29
C LYS A 2 -13.12 -31.27 6.19
N THR A 3 -11.95 -30.65 6.17
CA THR A 3 -11.68 -29.37 6.88
C THR A 3 -12.64 -28.32 6.37
N GLY A 4 -13.33 -27.64 7.29
CA GLY A 4 -14.22 -26.54 6.96
C GLY A 4 -13.49 -25.43 6.18
N LYS A 5 -14.22 -24.64 5.41
CA LYS A 5 -13.70 -23.57 4.57
C LYS A 5 -14.19 -22.19 5.00
N TYR A 6 -14.71 -22.08 6.22
CA TYR A 6 -15.35 -20.84 6.69
C TYR A 6 -14.36 -19.66 6.83
N ARG A 7 -13.10 -19.95 7.16
CA ARG A 7 -12.02 -18.94 7.23
C ARG A 7 -11.87 -18.13 5.92
N TYR A 8 -12.17 -18.75 4.78
CA TYR A 8 -12.10 -18.04 3.48
C TYR A 8 -13.21 -17.00 3.31
N VAL A 9 -14.36 -17.14 4.00
CA VAL A 9 -15.39 -16.09 4.05
C VAL A 9 -14.84 -14.84 4.74
N VAL A 10 -14.11 -15.03 5.83
CA VAL A 10 -13.44 -13.92 6.52
C VAL A 10 -12.37 -13.28 5.65
N ALA A 11 -11.56 -14.08 4.94
CA ALA A 11 -10.57 -13.56 3.99
C ALA A 11 -11.22 -12.77 2.85
N LEU A 12 -12.35 -13.24 2.31
CA LEU A 12 -13.11 -12.51 1.28
C LEU A 12 -13.65 -11.16 1.80
N LEU A 13 -14.16 -11.12 3.03
CA LEU A 13 -14.59 -9.86 3.65
C LEU A 13 -13.40 -8.88 3.80
N LEU A 14 -12.22 -9.37 4.19
CA LEU A 14 -11.02 -8.54 4.28
C LEU A 14 -10.55 -8.06 2.89
N PHE A 15 -10.63 -8.91 1.87
CA PHE A 15 -10.37 -8.53 0.48
C PHE A 15 -11.30 -7.41 0.02
N ILE A 16 -12.61 -7.55 0.26
CA ILE A 16 -13.61 -6.51 -0.08
C ILE A 16 -13.34 -5.22 0.69
N ALA A 17 -12.97 -5.31 1.98
CA ALA A 17 -12.58 -4.13 2.76
C ALA A 17 -11.37 -3.42 2.15
N GLY A 18 -10.37 -4.19 1.68
CA GLY A 18 -9.21 -3.66 0.96
C GLY A 18 -9.59 -2.96 -0.34
N ALA A 19 -10.55 -3.54 -1.08
CA ALA A 19 -11.06 -2.94 -2.31
C ALA A 19 -11.81 -1.62 -2.04
N ILE A 20 -12.69 -1.59 -1.05
CA ILE A 20 -13.39 -0.35 -0.64
C ILE A 20 -12.38 0.71 -0.21
N ASN A 21 -11.43 0.36 0.65
CA ASN A 21 -10.41 1.26 1.18
C ASN A 21 -9.60 1.98 0.09
N TYR A 22 -9.12 1.24 -0.93
CA TYR A 22 -8.34 1.85 -2.01
C TYR A 22 -9.21 2.53 -3.06
N MET A 23 -10.45 2.12 -3.24
CA MET A 23 -11.43 2.86 -4.04
C MET A 23 -11.73 4.22 -3.42
N ASP A 24 -11.94 4.29 -2.09
CA ASP A 24 -12.14 5.52 -1.32
C ASP A 24 -10.93 6.47 -1.47
N ARG A 25 -9.73 5.92 -1.36
CA ARG A 25 -8.47 6.65 -1.46
C ARG A 25 -8.27 7.23 -2.86
N ALA A 26 -8.54 6.44 -3.90
CA ALA A 26 -8.41 6.86 -5.29
C ALA A 26 -9.56 7.81 -5.74
N ALA A 27 -10.72 7.75 -5.08
CA ALA A 27 -11.90 8.49 -5.47
C ALA A 27 -11.65 10.00 -5.63
N LEU A 28 -10.91 10.63 -4.70
CA LEU A 28 -10.61 12.05 -4.80
C LEU A 28 -9.74 12.37 -6.03
N GLY A 29 -8.74 11.52 -6.34
CA GLY A 29 -7.92 11.66 -7.54
C GLY A 29 -8.75 11.58 -8.81
N VAL A 30 -9.68 10.62 -8.89
CA VAL A 30 -10.59 10.44 -10.04
C VAL A 30 -11.46 11.67 -10.29
N VAL A 31 -12.03 12.26 -9.24
CA VAL A 31 -12.92 13.42 -9.37
C VAL A 31 -12.21 14.77 -9.24
N ALA A 32 -10.90 14.77 -9.01
CA ALA A 32 -10.11 15.99 -8.83
C ALA A 32 -10.26 17.00 -9.98
N PRO A 33 -10.32 16.62 -11.27
CA PRO A 33 -10.54 17.58 -12.35
C PRO A 33 -11.86 18.32 -12.21
N ILE A 34 -12.93 17.64 -11.78
CA ILE A 34 -14.26 18.25 -11.56
C ILE A 34 -14.22 19.17 -10.34
N ILE A 35 -13.68 18.69 -9.22
CA ILE A 35 -13.58 19.43 -7.97
C ILE A 35 -12.75 20.70 -8.16
N ASN A 36 -11.61 20.58 -8.83
CA ASN A 36 -10.73 21.71 -9.11
C ASN A 36 -11.46 22.82 -9.87
N LYS A 37 -12.20 22.45 -10.91
CA LYS A 37 -13.00 23.41 -11.69
C LYS A 37 -14.13 24.04 -10.88
N GLN A 38 -14.80 23.27 -10.00
CA GLN A 38 -15.93 23.77 -9.20
C GLN A 38 -15.51 24.57 -7.99
N LEU A 39 -14.43 24.21 -7.30
CA LEU A 39 -13.99 24.85 -6.06
C LEU A 39 -12.84 25.85 -6.29
N GLY A 40 -12.34 26.00 -7.52
CA GLY A 40 -11.30 26.96 -7.86
C GLY A 40 -9.95 26.69 -7.16
N LEU A 41 -9.60 25.41 -6.94
CA LEU A 41 -8.37 25.06 -6.24
C LEU A 41 -7.14 25.20 -7.14
N SER A 42 -6.05 25.75 -6.61
CA SER A 42 -4.77 25.70 -7.30
C SER A 42 -4.18 24.26 -7.27
N PRO A 43 -3.28 23.91 -8.20
CA PRO A 43 -2.60 22.61 -8.15
C PRO A 43 -1.85 22.36 -6.84
N SER A 44 -1.19 23.36 -6.27
CA SER A 44 -0.53 23.24 -4.96
C SER A 44 -1.52 22.95 -3.83
N GLN A 45 -2.67 23.65 -3.80
CA GLN A 45 -3.73 23.39 -2.83
C GLN A 45 -4.27 21.96 -2.96
N LEU A 46 -4.49 21.48 -4.18
CA LEU A 46 -4.94 20.12 -4.42
C LEU A 46 -3.91 19.10 -3.95
N GLY A 47 -2.62 19.34 -4.19
CA GLY A 47 -1.52 18.51 -3.68
C GLY A 47 -1.50 18.41 -2.16
N VAL A 48 -1.68 19.53 -1.45
CA VAL A 48 -1.77 19.58 0.02
C VAL A 48 -3.00 18.83 0.52
N VAL A 49 -4.14 18.94 -0.16
CA VAL A 49 -5.35 18.16 0.16
C VAL A 49 -5.11 16.66 0.05
N PHE A 50 -4.46 16.19 -1.01
CA PHE A 50 -4.09 14.78 -1.15
C PHE A 50 -3.15 14.33 -0.02
N SER A 51 -2.17 15.15 0.31
CA SER A 51 -1.17 14.85 1.35
C SER A 51 -1.75 14.85 2.75
N SER A 52 -2.78 15.64 3.03
CA SER A 52 -3.41 15.74 4.36
C SER A 52 -4.01 14.42 4.83
N PHE A 53 -4.47 13.58 3.90
CA PHE A 53 -4.91 12.22 4.19
C PHE A 53 -3.80 11.38 4.84
N PHE A 54 -2.60 11.41 4.27
CA PHE A 54 -1.48 10.60 4.77
C PHE A 54 -0.97 11.07 6.12
N PHE A 55 -1.14 12.34 6.45
CA PHE A 55 -0.85 12.85 7.79
C PHE A 55 -1.74 12.16 8.84
N GLY A 56 -3.06 12.16 8.63
CA GLY A 56 -3.99 11.49 9.53
C GLY A 56 -3.76 9.96 9.58
N TYR A 57 -3.58 9.34 8.43
CA TYR A 57 -3.34 7.91 8.27
C TYR A 57 -2.10 7.44 9.04
N SER A 58 -0.98 8.15 8.93
CA SER A 58 0.29 7.74 9.55
C SER A 58 0.22 7.68 11.08
N ILE A 59 -0.50 8.59 11.70
CA ILE A 59 -0.68 8.63 13.16
C ILE A 59 -1.47 7.40 13.62
N PHE A 60 -2.60 7.10 12.97
CA PHE A 60 -3.49 6.03 13.41
C PHE A 60 -3.13 4.64 12.90
N ALA A 61 -2.27 4.51 11.89
CA ALA A 61 -1.71 3.24 11.47
C ALA A 61 -0.91 2.55 12.60
N PHE A 62 -0.18 3.33 13.39
CA PHE A 62 0.55 2.82 14.57
C PHE A 62 -0.39 2.46 15.72
N VAL A 63 -1.33 3.33 16.03
CA VAL A 63 -2.29 3.14 17.15
C VAL A 63 -3.25 1.98 16.88
N GLY A 64 -3.61 1.76 15.62
CA GLY A 64 -4.58 0.73 15.21
C GLY A 64 -4.19 -0.69 15.58
N GLY A 65 -2.89 -1.02 15.54
CA GLY A 65 -2.38 -2.32 15.98
C GLY A 65 -2.61 -2.56 17.47
N GLN A 66 -2.29 -1.58 18.31
CA GLN A 66 -2.49 -1.65 19.76
C GLN A 66 -3.98 -1.73 20.13
N LEU A 67 -4.83 -0.99 19.41
CA LEU A 67 -6.28 -1.07 19.59
C LEU A 67 -6.82 -2.46 19.23
N ALA A 68 -6.35 -3.06 18.13
CA ALA A 68 -6.75 -4.40 17.71
C ALA A 68 -6.32 -5.49 18.72
N ASP A 69 -5.16 -5.32 19.36
CA ASP A 69 -4.72 -6.23 20.42
C ASP A 69 -5.55 -6.10 21.69
N LYS A 70 -5.93 -4.88 22.08
CA LYS A 70 -6.67 -4.60 23.32
C LYS A 70 -8.17 -4.90 23.21
N TYR A 71 -8.81 -4.50 22.12
CA TYR A 71 -10.28 -4.53 21.96
C TYR A 71 -10.78 -5.60 21.01
N GLY A 72 -9.87 -6.35 20.38
CA GLY A 72 -10.16 -7.35 19.36
C GLY A 72 -10.33 -6.76 17.96
N PRO A 73 -9.84 -7.48 16.92
CA PRO A 73 -9.84 -6.99 15.55
C PRO A 73 -11.25 -6.77 14.99
N ARG A 74 -12.24 -7.56 15.39
CA ARG A 74 -13.63 -7.42 14.92
C ARG A 74 -14.23 -6.06 15.28
N ARG A 75 -14.05 -5.62 16.52
CA ARG A 75 -14.56 -4.32 17.01
C ARG A 75 -13.81 -3.16 16.38
N VAL A 76 -12.49 -3.23 16.40
CA VAL A 76 -11.62 -2.15 15.86
C VAL A 76 -11.88 -1.97 14.38
N PHE A 77 -12.00 -3.04 13.61
CA PHE A 77 -12.33 -2.93 12.18
C PHE A 77 -13.71 -2.31 11.94
N SER A 78 -14.72 -2.70 12.75
CA SER A 78 -16.06 -2.09 12.65
C SER A 78 -16.03 -0.59 12.93
N TRP A 79 -15.28 -0.14 13.95
CA TRP A 79 -15.14 1.28 14.28
C TRP A 79 -14.36 2.03 13.19
N ALA A 80 -13.25 1.49 12.74
CA ALA A 80 -12.44 2.08 11.69
C ALA A 80 -13.26 2.25 10.41
N MET A 81 -13.88 1.17 9.89
CA MET A 81 -14.73 1.22 8.70
C MET A 81 -15.89 2.21 8.86
N GLY A 82 -16.55 2.24 10.01
CA GLY A 82 -17.65 3.17 10.28
C GLY A 82 -17.17 4.63 10.27
N THR A 83 -16.07 4.90 10.97
CA THR A 83 -15.50 6.25 11.05
C THR A 83 -15.05 6.72 9.67
N TRP A 84 -14.26 5.91 8.94
CA TRP A 84 -13.79 6.35 7.64
C TRP A 84 -14.92 6.46 6.60
N SER A 85 -15.91 5.58 6.63
CA SER A 85 -17.07 5.67 5.70
C SER A 85 -17.87 6.96 5.93
N ILE A 86 -18.13 7.32 7.19
CA ILE A 86 -18.80 8.58 7.53
C ILE A 86 -17.95 9.77 7.05
N LEU A 87 -16.64 9.77 7.33
CA LEU A 87 -15.73 10.85 6.94
C LEU A 87 -15.53 10.93 5.42
N CYS A 88 -15.56 9.78 4.71
CA CYS A 88 -15.63 9.73 3.26
C CYS A 88 -16.89 10.42 2.74
N GLY A 89 -18.05 10.06 3.30
CA GLY A 89 -19.32 10.71 2.95
C GLY A 89 -19.35 12.21 3.25
N LEU A 90 -18.73 12.65 4.35
CA LEU A 90 -18.60 14.08 4.70
C LEU A 90 -17.76 14.86 3.67
N THR A 91 -16.88 14.21 2.90
CA THR A 91 -16.19 14.85 1.78
C THR A 91 -17.18 15.44 0.76
N ALA A 92 -18.36 14.86 0.61
CA ALA A 92 -19.43 15.39 -0.26
C ALA A 92 -19.94 16.78 0.17
N ALA A 93 -19.79 17.14 1.44
CA ALA A 93 -20.18 18.44 1.97
C ALA A 93 -19.11 19.53 1.79
N ALA A 94 -17.97 19.20 1.19
CA ALA A 94 -16.88 20.15 1.00
C ALA A 94 -17.28 21.29 0.06
N THR A 95 -17.01 22.53 0.48
CA THR A 95 -17.35 23.78 -0.24
C THR A 95 -16.12 24.59 -0.67
N GLY A 96 -14.91 24.16 -0.26
CA GLY A 96 -13.67 24.86 -0.59
C GLY A 96 -12.44 24.13 -0.03
N PHE A 97 -11.27 24.76 -0.18
CA PHE A 97 -9.97 24.20 0.23
C PHE A 97 -9.95 23.73 1.68
N GLY A 98 -10.35 24.60 2.64
CA GLY A 98 -10.26 24.28 4.06
C GLY A 98 -11.14 23.10 4.50
N THR A 99 -12.38 23.05 4.00
CA THR A 99 -13.31 21.95 4.32
C THR A 99 -12.85 20.63 3.70
N LEU A 100 -12.30 20.67 2.49
CA LEU A 100 -11.75 19.49 1.84
C LEU A 100 -10.47 18.99 2.54
N LEU A 101 -9.59 19.91 2.95
CA LEU A 101 -8.37 19.60 3.69
C LEU A 101 -8.68 18.89 5.01
N ILE A 102 -9.58 19.46 5.81
CA ILE A 102 -9.97 18.88 7.11
C ILE A 102 -10.66 17.54 6.93
N SER A 103 -11.61 17.43 5.99
CA SER A 103 -12.30 16.15 5.73
C SER A 103 -11.32 15.04 5.34
N ARG A 104 -10.31 15.35 4.52
CA ARG A 104 -9.29 14.36 4.09
C ARG A 104 -8.33 13.97 5.21
N ALA A 105 -7.91 14.92 6.04
CA ALA A 105 -7.08 14.62 7.21
C ALA A 105 -7.82 13.71 8.20
N LEU A 106 -9.07 14.04 8.53
CA LEU A 106 -9.91 13.22 9.41
C LEU A 106 -10.20 11.83 8.79
N PHE A 107 -10.46 11.77 7.50
CA PHE A 107 -10.64 10.52 6.78
C PHE A 107 -9.41 9.60 6.92
N GLY A 108 -8.20 10.16 6.82
CA GLY A 108 -6.95 9.42 7.05
C GLY A 108 -6.86 8.80 8.46
N PHE A 109 -7.31 9.52 9.49
CA PHE A 109 -7.38 8.98 10.86
C PHE A 109 -8.28 7.73 10.92
N GLY A 110 -9.44 7.75 10.26
CA GLY A 110 -10.35 6.61 10.22
C GLY A 110 -9.76 5.37 9.56
N GLU A 111 -9.00 5.55 8.47
CA GLU A 111 -8.40 4.45 7.71
C GLU A 111 -7.15 3.82 8.36
N GLY A 112 -6.44 4.56 9.20
CA GLY A 112 -5.16 4.12 9.77
C GLY A 112 -5.13 2.70 10.33
N PRO A 113 -6.13 2.26 11.11
CA PRO A 113 -6.14 0.93 11.72
C PRO A 113 -6.31 -0.24 10.74
N MET A 114 -6.69 -0.02 9.50
CA MET A 114 -7.12 -1.08 8.57
C MET A 114 -6.07 -2.17 8.37
N ASN A 115 -4.84 -1.83 7.98
CA ASN A 115 -3.83 -2.83 7.61
C ASN A 115 -3.37 -3.67 8.82
N SER A 116 -3.17 -3.05 9.98
CA SER A 116 -2.80 -3.75 11.22
C SER A 116 -3.91 -4.68 11.71
N THR A 117 -5.17 -4.24 11.62
CA THR A 117 -6.33 -5.04 12.00
C THR A 117 -6.57 -6.19 11.03
N THR A 118 -6.35 -5.99 9.73
CA THR A 118 -6.39 -7.06 8.71
C THR A 118 -5.35 -8.13 9.03
N ASN A 119 -4.10 -7.75 9.25
CA ASN A 119 -3.02 -8.69 9.58
C ASN A 119 -3.33 -9.45 10.87
N ARG A 120 -3.84 -8.78 11.90
CA ARG A 120 -4.24 -9.42 13.16
C ARG A 120 -5.37 -10.44 12.95
N THR A 121 -6.36 -10.10 12.14
CA THR A 121 -7.45 -11.01 11.80
C THR A 121 -6.94 -12.26 11.08
N ILE A 122 -6.08 -12.09 10.07
CA ILE A 122 -5.50 -13.21 9.33
C ILE A 122 -4.71 -14.11 10.27
N THR A 123 -3.87 -13.53 11.11
CA THR A 123 -3.10 -14.28 12.11
C THR A 123 -4.01 -15.05 13.06
N ASN A 124 -5.19 -14.53 13.41
CA ASN A 124 -6.14 -15.23 14.28
C ASN A 124 -6.90 -16.36 13.58
N TRP A 125 -7.16 -16.24 12.27
CA TRP A 125 -8.07 -17.12 11.53
C TRP A 125 -7.38 -18.19 10.70
N PHE A 126 -6.08 -18.02 10.38
CA PHE A 126 -5.37 -18.91 9.47
C PHE A 126 -4.21 -19.62 10.16
N PRO A 127 -3.94 -20.89 9.79
CA PRO A 127 -2.72 -21.58 10.21
C PRO A 127 -1.49 -20.88 9.61
N ARG A 128 -0.33 -21.02 10.26
CA ARG A 128 0.90 -20.30 9.88
C ARG A 128 1.30 -20.47 8.42
N HIS A 129 1.17 -21.69 7.88
CA HIS A 129 1.55 -21.99 6.50
C HIS A 129 0.64 -21.34 5.44
N GLU A 130 -0.58 -20.89 5.82
CA GLU A 130 -1.51 -20.17 4.95
C GLU A 130 -1.44 -18.64 5.14
N THR A 131 -0.87 -18.16 6.25
CA THR A 131 -0.92 -16.73 6.64
C THR A 131 -0.37 -15.81 5.55
N ALA A 132 0.81 -16.10 5.00
CA ALA A 132 1.43 -15.27 3.97
C ALA A 132 0.58 -15.18 2.69
N THR A 133 0.02 -16.32 2.26
CA THR A 133 -0.87 -16.39 1.08
C THR A 133 -2.14 -15.57 1.32
N MET A 134 -2.72 -15.64 2.52
CA MET A 134 -3.95 -14.91 2.84
C MET A 134 -3.70 -13.41 3.02
N VAL A 135 -2.56 -13.01 3.55
CA VAL A 135 -2.12 -11.60 3.52
C VAL A 135 -2.04 -11.12 2.07
N GLY A 136 -1.36 -11.84 1.20
CA GLY A 136 -1.28 -11.50 -0.24
C GLY A 136 -2.66 -11.40 -0.89
N PHE A 137 -3.54 -12.38 -0.64
CA PHE A 137 -4.91 -12.36 -1.15
C PHE A 137 -5.70 -11.13 -0.67
N THR A 138 -5.68 -10.81 0.62
CA THR A 138 -6.45 -9.68 1.15
C THR A 138 -5.91 -8.34 0.67
N PHE A 139 -4.59 -8.20 0.55
CA PHE A 139 -3.96 -6.99 0.02
C PHE A 139 -4.15 -6.82 -1.50
N SER A 140 -4.35 -7.90 -2.26
CA SER A 140 -4.70 -7.77 -3.69
C SER A 140 -6.05 -7.07 -3.90
N GLY A 141 -6.94 -7.09 -2.91
CA GLY A 141 -8.16 -6.28 -2.90
C GLY A 141 -7.87 -4.78 -3.08
N GLN A 142 -6.78 -4.27 -2.52
CA GLN A 142 -6.38 -2.86 -2.66
C GLN A 142 -6.10 -2.49 -4.12
N THR A 143 -5.42 -3.38 -4.86
CA THR A 143 -5.15 -3.16 -6.29
C THR A 143 -6.42 -3.21 -7.12
N VAL A 144 -7.32 -4.17 -6.80
CA VAL A 144 -8.64 -4.25 -7.45
C VAL A 144 -9.46 -3.00 -7.15
N GLY A 145 -9.47 -2.53 -5.91
CA GLY A 145 -10.15 -1.28 -5.52
C GLY A 145 -9.66 -0.07 -6.31
N SER A 146 -8.34 0.08 -6.45
CA SER A 146 -7.74 1.14 -7.28
C SER A 146 -8.13 1.03 -8.76
N ALA A 147 -8.15 -0.20 -9.31
CA ALA A 147 -8.49 -0.42 -10.71
C ALA A 147 -9.96 -0.09 -11.02
N ILE A 148 -10.88 -0.45 -10.12
CA ILE A 148 -12.31 -0.16 -10.32
C ILE A 148 -12.69 1.27 -9.92
N ALA A 149 -11.84 1.99 -9.18
CA ALA A 149 -12.13 3.35 -8.73
C ALA A 149 -12.41 4.30 -9.90
N GLY A 150 -11.56 4.27 -10.95
CA GLY A 150 -11.76 5.08 -12.14
C GLY A 150 -13.16 4.86 -12.77
N PRO A 151 -13.47 3.65 -13.25
CA PRO A 151 -14.77 3.35 -13.85
C PRO A 151 -15.96 3.62 -12.91
N VAL A 152 -15.92 3.14 -11.67
CA VAL A 152 -17.07 3.26 -10.76
C VAL A 152 -17.27 4.71 -10.32
N VAL A 153 -16.25 5.33 -9.76
CA VAL A 153 -16.35 6.69 -9.21
C VAL A 153 -16.54 7.73 -10.32
N GLY A 154 -15.80 7.58 -11.41
CA GLY A 154 -15.84 8.51 -12.53
C GLY A 154 -17.19 8.49 -13.26
N LEU A 155 -17.75 7.31 -13.56
CA LEU A 155 -19.05 7.21 -14.22
C LEU A 155 -20.19 7.72 -13.32
N ILE A 156 -20.14 7.43 -12.01
CA ILE A 156 -21.10 8.01 -11.06
C ILE A 156 -20.96 9.54 -11.03
N ALA A 157 -19.71 10.05 -11.01
CA ALA A 157 -19.47 11.49 -10.99
C ALA A 157 -19.99 12.20 -12.25
N ILE A 158 -19.91 11.56 -13.41
CA ILE A 158 -20.46 12.08 -14.69
C ILE A 158 -22.00 12.12 -14.61
N ALA A 159 -22.63 11.04 -14.17
CA ALA A 159 -24.09 10.88 -14.19
C ALA A 159 -24.80 11.68 -13.08
N TYR A 160 -24.22 11.71 -11.88
CA TYR A 160 -24.89 12.20 -10.67
C TYR A 160 -24.08 13.23 -9.89
N GLY A 161 -22.92 13.63 -10.40
CA GLY A 161 -22.00 14.54 -9.74
C GLY A 161 -21.06 13.86 -8.73
N TRP A 162 -19.88 14.47 -8.52
CA TRP A 162 -18.81 13.90 -7.69
C TRP A 162 -19.21 13.70 -6.21
N ARG A 163 -20.12 14.50 -5.69
CA ARG A 163 -20.64 14.36 -4.32
C ARG A 163 -21.34 13.04 -4.12
N THR A 164 -22.15 12.64 -5.08
CA THR A 164 -22.87 11.36 -5.06
C THR A 164 -21.92 10.17 -5.06
N SER A 165 -20.77 10.25 -5.72
CA SER A 165 -19.75 9.19 -5.68
C SER A 165 -19.28 8.93 -4.24
N PHE A 166 -18.96 9.96 -3.48
CA PHE A 166 -18.55 9.80 -2.07
C PHE A 166 -19.65 9.24 -1.17
N LEU A 167 -20.91 9.63 -1.39
CA LEU A 167 -22.04 9.09 -0.62
C LEU A 167 -22.27 7.61 -0.92
N ILE A 168 -22.17 7.18 -2.18
CA ILE A 168 -22.32 5.77 -2.57
C ILE A 168 -21.20 4.93 -1.97
N ILE A 169 -19.95 5.40 -2.04
CA ILE A 169 -18.81 4.67 -1.46
C ILE A 169 -18.96 4.57 0.05
N ALA A 170 -19.37 5.65 0.73
CA ALA A 170 -19.66 5.63 2.16
C ALA A 170 -20.75 4.58 2.51
N ALA A 171 -21.82 4.52 1.72
CA ALA A 171 -22.89 3.51 1.90
C ALA A 171 -22.36 2.08 1.71
N LEU A 172 -21.47 1.83 0.75
CA LEU A 172 -20.82 0.53 0.58
C LEU A 172 -20.02 0.12 1.81
N GLY A 173 -19.22 1.03 2.39
CA GLY A 173 -18.46 0.77 3.61
C GLY A 173 -19.38 0.48 4.81
N LEU A 174 -20.45 1.24 4.99
CA LEU A 174 -21.44 0.99 6.06
C LEU A 174 -22.16 -0.35 5.87
N THR A 175 -22.52 -0.71 4.63
CA THR A 175 -23.13 -2.02 4.31
C THR A 175 -22.16 -3.16 4.61
N TRP A 176 -20.87 -2.98 4.30
CA TRP A 176 -19.85 -3.97 4.61
C TRP A 176 -19.75 -4.25 6.12
N ILE A 177 -19.91 -3.24 6.99
CA ILE A 177 -19.90 -3.43 8.45
C ILE A 177 -20.99 -4.42 8.88
N VAL A 178 -22.18 -4.36 8.28
CA VAL A 178 -23.26 -5.31 8.58
C VAL A 178 -22.80 -6.73 8.27
N ALA A 179 -22.26 -6.96 7.07
CA ALA A 179 -21.73 -8.27 6.69
C ALA A 179 -20.58 -8.71 7.62
N TRP A 180 -19.65 -7.80 7.94
CA TRP A 180 -18.54 -8.07 8.85
C TRP A 180 -19.02 -8.51 10.23
N ARG A 181 -19.97 -7.80 10.81
CA ARG A 181 -20.53 -8.14 12.14
C ARG A 181 -21.35 -9.42 12.13
N MET A 182 -21.96 -9.78 11.01
CA MET A 182 -22.73 -11.03 10.87
C MET A 182 -21.84 -12.26 10.70
N PHE A 183 -20.69 -12.13 10.02
CA PHE A 183 -19.89 -13.27 9.58
C PHE A 183 -18.54 -13.38 10.28
N ALA A 184 -17.94 -12.30 10.77
CA ALA A 184 -16.63 -12.33 11.41
C ALA A 184 -16.72 -12.38 12.95
N THR A 185 -15.77 -13.10 13.56
CA THR A 185 -15.47 -13.07 15.00
C THR A 185 -13.97 -12.83 15.21
N ASP A 186 -13.53 -12.53 16.42
CA ASP A 186 -12.10 -12.30 16.69
C ASP A 186 -11.26 -13.57 16.51
N LYS A 187 -11.83 -14.75 16.79
CA LYS A 187 -11.18 -16.05 16.66
C LYS A 187 -12.16 -17.10 16.11
N PRO A 188 -11.69 -18.14 15.39
CA PRO A 188 -12.54 -19.23 14.89
C PRO A 188 -13.37 -19.92 15.99
N ALA A 189 -12.78 -20.08 17.19
CA ALA A 189 -13.45 -20.73 18.34
C ALA A 189 -14.74 -20.02 18.79
N GLN A 190 -14.86 -18.70 18.54
CA GLN A 190 -16.02 -17.90 18.91
C GLN A 190 -17.17 -17.97 17.90
N SER A 191 -16.97 -18.59 16.74
CA SER A 191 -17.96 -18.68 15.67
C SER A 191 -18.68 -20.02 15.69
N ALA A 192 -20.00 -20.01 15.81
CA ALA A 192 -20.81 -21.23 15.70
C ALA A 192 -20.78 -21.85 14.28
N ARG A 193 -20.36 -21.08 13.26
CA ARG A 193 -20.31 -21.50 11.86
C ARG A 193 -19.04 -22.26 11.48
N VAL A 194 -18.03 -22.25 12.34
CA VAL A 194 -16.75 -22.93 12.12
C VAL A 194 -16.82 -24.36 12.67
N GLY A 195 -16.52 -25.36 11.83
CA GLY A 195 -16.51 -26.76 12.23
C GLY A 195 -15.36 -27.08 13.20
N ALA A 196 -15.55 -28.11 14.04
CA ALA A 196 -14.56 -28.50 15.05
C ALA A 196 -13.16 -28.79 14.44
N ALA A 197 -13.11 -29.50 13.32
CA ALA A 197 -11.86 -29.82 12.63
C ALA A 197 -11.11 -28.55 12.12
N GLU A 198 -11.82 -27.50 11.70
CA GLU A 198 -11.21 -26.26 11.27
C GLU A 198 -10.66 -25.46 12.46
N ARG A 199 -11.37 -25.46 13.59
CA ARG A 199 -10.91 -24.85 14.85
C ARG A 199 -9.63 -25.52 15.34
N GLU A 200 -9.67 -26.85 15.45
CA GLU A 200 -8.51 -27.66 15.91
C GLU A 200 -7.29 -27.47 15.04
N MET A 201 -7.46 -27.44 13.71
CA MET A 201 -6.37 -27.20 12.76
C MET A 201 -5.69 -25.84 12.99
N VAL A 202 -6.48 -24.77 13.17
CA VAL A 202 -5.94 -23.42 13.41
C VAL A 202 -5.26 -23.34 14.78
N GLU A 203 -5.86 -23.92 15.83
CA GLU A 203 -5.32 -23.92 17.19
C GLU A 203 -4.04 -24.75 17.29
N ALA A 204 -4.00 -25.96 16.73
CA ALA A 204 -2.82 -26.81 16.69
C ALA A 204 -1.65 -26.13 15.99
N SER A 205 -1.89 -25.49 14.81
CA SER A 205 -0.85 -24.75 14.11
C SER A 205 -0.29 -23.56 14.91
N ARG A 206 -1.07 -23.01 15.83
CA ARG A 206 -0.64 -21.90 16.69
C ARG A 206 0.08 -22.37 17.93
N SER A 207 -0.37 -23.47 18.53
CA SER A 207 0.24 -24.06 19.73
C SER A 207 1.59 -24.74 19.44
N ALA A 208 1.77 -25.28 18.23
CA ALA A 208 3.03 -25.88 17.77
C ALA A 208 4.18 -24.86 17.59
N ALA A 209 3.93 -23.58 17.85
CA ALA A 209 4.82 -22.49 17.56
C ALA A 209 5.50 -21.91 18.79
N HIS A 210 6.40 -22.67 19.40
CA HIS A 210 7.54 -22.14 20.14
C HIS A 210 8.74 -23.11 20.05
N PRO A 211 9.47 -23.06 18.95
CA PRO A 211 10.90 -23.05 19.10
C PRO A 211 11.29 -21.58 19.21
N ALA A 212 11.90 -21.18 20.31
CA ALA A 212 12.73 -19.99 20.34
C ALA A 212 13.75 -20.13 19.21
N GLU A 213 13.51 -19.42 18.06
CA GLU A 213 14.58 -19.27 17.08
C GLU A 213 15.70 -18.57 17.84
N GLY A 214 16.81 -19.30 18.03
CA GLY A 214 17.99 -18.87 18.76
C GLY A 214 18.65 -17.68 18.07
N GLY A 215 18.12 -16.53 18.35
CA GLY A 215 18.76 -15.26 18.06
C GLY A 215 19.27 -14.71 19.39
N ASP A 216 20.47 -14.17 19.38
CA ASP A 216 21.09 -13.51 20.51
C ASP A 216 20.07 -12.61 21.25
N GLU A 217 19.61 -13.06 22.43
CA GLU A 217 18.59 -12.37 23.25
C GLU A 217 19.04 -10.96 23.68
N SER A 218 20.33 -10.67 23.57
CA SER A 218 20.95 -9.44 24.04
C SER A 218 20.80 -8.25 23.09
N THR A 219 20.46 -8.47 21.80
CA THR A 219 20.45 -7.38 20.82
C THR A 219 19.11 -6.64 20.83
N PRO A 220 19.07 -5.34 21.26
CA PRO A 220 17.84 -4.59 21.36
C PRO A 220 17.25 -4.22 19.99
N LEU A 221 15.92 -4.07 19.87
CA LEU A 221 15.22 -3.65 18.66
C LEU A 221 15.85 -2.39 18.02
N ARG A 222 16.24 -1.41 18.85
CA ARG A 222 16.83 -0.15 18.40
C ARG A 222 18.05 -0.35 17.48
N SER A 223 18.87 -1.38 17.74
CA SER A 223 20.04 -1.69 16.92
C SER A 223 19.68 -2.13 15.49
N TYR A 224 18.48 -2.69 15.29
CA TYR A 224 17.98 -3.08 13.96
C TYR A 224 17.30 -1.93 13.23
N LEU A 225 16.62 -1.01 13.95
CA LEU A 225 15.92 0.13 13.32
C LEU A 225 16.90 1.05 12.56
N PHE A 226 18.05 1.34 13.17
CA PHE A 226 19.03 2.28 12.60
C PHE A 226 20.17 1.59 11.85
N ARG A 227 20.04 0.30 11.52
CA ARG A 227 20.99 -0.36 10.63
C ARG A 227 20.98 0.30 9.24
N PRO A 228 22.14 0.54 8.63
CA PRO A 228 22.17 1.10 7.27
C PRO A 228 21.33 0.34 6.25
N SER A 229 21.27 -0.99 6.35
CA SER A 229 20.43 -1.83 5.49
C SER A 229 18.93 -1.60 5.69
N THR A 230 18.49 -1.40 6.93
CA THR A 230 17.08 -1.08 7.25
C THR A 230 16.71 0.30 6.72
N LEU A 231 17.58 1.29 6.92
CA LEU A 231 17.37 2.65 6.40
C LEU A 231 17.36 2.66 4.87
N ALA A 232 18.25 1.90 4.23
CA ALA A 232 18.27 1.78 2.77
C ALA A 232 16.98 1.14 2.21
N LEU A 233 16.45 0.10 2.87
CA LEU A 233 15.13 -0.45 2.53
C LEU A 233 14.01 0.57 2.76
N GLY A 234 14.08 1.34 3.84
CA GLY A 234 13.15 2.42 4.12
C GLY A 234 13.13 3.48 3.01
N VAL A 235 14.31 3.89 2.53
CA VAL A 235 14.45 4.84 1.41
C VAL A 235 13.95 4.22 0.09
N GLY A 236 14.24 2.93 -0.16
CA GLY A 236 13.72 2.22 -1.32
C GLY A 236 12.19 2.15 -1.33
N LEU A 237 11.57 1.77 -0.21
CA LEU A 237 10.11 1.73 -0.07
C LEU A 237 9.48 3.13 -0.06
N PHE A 238 10.18 4.15 0.45
CA PHE A 238 9.77 5.54 0.30
C PHE A 238 9.68 5.93 -1.19
N ALA A 239 10.68 5.59 -2.00
CA ALA A 239 10.69 5.89 -3.43
C ALA A 239 9.53 5.18 -4.16
N VAL A 240 9.36 3.87 -3.93
CA VAL A 240 8.22 3.12 -4.47
C VAL A 240 6.89 3.78 -4.12
N ASN A 241 6.67 4.08 -2.86
CA ASN A 241 5.39 4.64 -2.39
C ASN A 241 5.21 6.09 -2.83
N TYR A 242 6.29 6.87 -2.97
CA TYR A 242 6.25 8.24 -3.51
C TYR A 242 5.56 8.24 -4.87
N THR A 243 6.05 7.44 -5.78
CA THR A 243 5.52 7.35 -7.14
C THR A 243 4.13 6.74 -7.18
N LEU A 244 3.84 5.70 -6.38
CA LEU A 244 2.49 5.13 -6.28
C LEU A 244 1.47 6.15 -5.75
N PHE A 245 1.82 6.93 -4.72
CA PHE A 245 0.90 7.93 -4.17
C PHE A 245 0.74 9.15 -5.08
N VAL A 246 1.76 9.51 -5.85
CA VAL A 246 1.62 10.49 -6.94
C VAL A 246 0.63 9.97 -7.99
N PHE A 247 0.74 8.73 -8.43
CA PHE A 247 -0.19 8.17 -9.42
C PHE A 247 -1.62 8.06 -8.88
N ILE A 248 -1.84 7.56 -7.67
CA ILE A 248 -3.21 7.44 -7.12
C ILE A 248 -3.90 8.82 -7.00
N SER A 249 -3.13 9.88 -6.78
CA SER A 249 -3.63 11.24 -6.60
C SER A 249 -3.75 12.02 -7.92
N TRP A 250 -2.75 11.93 -8.78
CA TRP A 250 -2.57 12.85 -9.90
C TRP A 250 -2.75 12.26 -11.29
N MET A 251 -2.71 10.92 -11.44
CA MET A 251 -2.85 10.27 -12.75
C MET A 251 -4.15 10.66 -13.47
N PRO A 252 -5.34 10.71 -12.81
CA PRO A 252 -6.56 11.16 -13.46
C PRO A 252 -6.47 12.61 -13.96
N SER A 253 -5.89 13.50 -13.15
CA SER A 253 -5.68 14.90 -13.53
C SER A 253 -4.66 15.05 -14.67
N TYR A 254 -3.62 14.21 -14.70
CA TYR A 254 -2.69 14.16 -15.82
C TYR A 254 -3.40 13.75 -17.12
N PHE A 255 -4.21 12.70 -17.06
CA PHE A 255 -4.95 12.22 -18.25
C PHE A 255 -5.95 13.25 -18.79
N THR A 256 -6.63 13.99 -17.91
CA THR A 256 -7.59 15.01 -18.35
C THR A 256 -6.92 16.31 -18.77
N ASN A 257 -5.95 16.81 -18.00
CA ASN A 257 -5.43 18.17 -18.21
C ASN A 257 -4.23 18.21 -19.17
N ALA A 258 -3.37 17.17 -19.18
CA ALA A 258 -2.21 17.12 -20.07
C ALA A 258 -2.49 16.35 -21.36
N LEU A 259 -3.21 15.23 -21.28
CA LEU A 259 -3.54 14.42 -22.47
C LEU A 259 -4.92 14.73 -23.05
N HIS A 260 -5.64 15.72 -22.49
CA HIS A 260 -6.94 16.20 -22.95
C HIS A 260 -8.02 15.12 -23.10
N LEU A 261 -7.93 14.05 -22.27
CA LEU A 261 -8.97 13.05 -22.24
C LEU A 261 -10.23 13.58 -21.59
N ASP A 262 -11.38 13.25 -22.17
CA ASP A 262 -12.65 13.46 -21.49
C ASP A 262 -12.77 12.55 -20.25
N MET A 263 -13.71 12.89 -19.39
CA MET A 263 -13.88 12.22 -18.10
C MET A 263 -14.22 10.73 -18.24
N GLN A 264 -14.92 10.33 -19.30
CA GLN A 264 -15.31 8.94 -19.54
C GLN A 264 -14.10 8.09 -19.95
N HIS A 265 -13.31 8.52 -20.93
CA HIS A 265 -12.11 7.81 -21.36
C HIS A 265 -11.05 7.79 -20.26
N MET A 266 -10.84 8.91 -19.55
CA MET A 266 -9.96 8.95 -18.38
C MET A 266 -10.37 7.92 -17.32
N SER A 267 -11.66 7.84 -16.99
CA SER A 267 -12.17 6.90 -15.96
C SER A 267 -11.87 5.44 -16.32
N ILE A 268 -12.06 5.06 -17.57
CA ILE A 268 -11.81 3.70 -18.07
C ILE A 268 -10.30 3.41 -18.14
N LEU A 269 -9.53 4.31 -18.75
CA LEU A 269 -8.09 4.11 -18.96
C LEU A 269 -7.30 4.12 -17.65
N SER A 270 -7.79 4.80 -16.60
CA SER A 270 -7.18 4.77 -15.27
C SER A 270 -7.16 3.37 -14.62
N ALA A 271 -8.00 2.45 -15.09
CA ALA A 271 -7.98 1.07 -14.60
C ALA A 271 -6.75 0.28 -15.06
N VAL A 272 -6.21 0.59 -16.26
CA VAL A 272 -5.13 -0.17 -16.90
C VAL A 272 -3.84 -0.19 -16.05
N PRO A 273 -3.30 0.94 -15.57
CA PRO A 273 -2.11 0.95 -14.72
C PRO A 273 -2.29 0.11 -13.44
N TRP A 274 -3.45 0.19 -12.80
CA TRP A 274 -3.70 -0.56 -11.56
C TRP A 274 -3.89 -2.06 -11.81
N ALA A 275 -4.47 -2.46 -12.93
CA ALA A 275 -4.51 -3.86 -13.34
C ALA A 275 -3.08 -4.41 -13.57
N CYS A 276 -2.22 -3.65 -14.25
CA CYS A 276 -0.79 -3.98 -14.39
C CYS A 276 -0.07 -4.03 -13.03
N GLY A 277 -0.44 -3.15 -12.08
CA GLY A 277 0.07 -3.18 -10.71
C GLY A 277 -0.26 -4.49 -9.98
N GLY A 278 -1.46 -5.03 -10.17
CA GLY A 278 -1.82 -6.36 -9.66
C GLY A 278 -0.93 -7.47 -10.21
N ILE A 279 -0.65 -7.42 -11.51
CA ILE A 279 0.31 -8.36 -12.15
C ILE A 279 1.70 -8.17 -11.57
N GLY A 280 2.14 -6.92 -11.34
CA GLY A 280 3.42 -6.60 -10.75
C GLY A 280 3.57 -7.14 -9.33
N TYR A 281 2.56 -7.01 -8.48
CA TYR A 281 2.57 -7.59 -7.13
C TYR A 281 2.77 -9.10 -7.15
N PHE A 282 2.01 -9.82 -7.96
CA PHE A 282 2.10 -11.27 -8.05
C PHE A 282 3.40 -11.72 -8.74
N GLY A 283 3.67 -11.16 -9.93
CA GLY A 283 4.84 -11.51 -10.75
C GLY A 283 6.15 -11.13 -10.10
N GLY A 284 6.20 -9.98 -9.40
CA GLY A 284 7.38 -9.51 -8.67
C GLY A 284 7.81 -10.46 -7.55
N GLY A 285 6.87 -11.00 -6.79
CA GLY A 285 7.13 -12.02 -5.78
C GLY A 285 7.71 -13.29 -6.39
N LEU A 286 7.09 -13.81 -7.45
CA LEU A 286 7.57 -15.00 -8.17
C LEU A 286 8.97 -14.80 -8.77
N LEU A 287 9.22 -13.64 -9.36
CA LEU A 287 10.52 -13.28 -9.93
C LEU A 287 11.60 -13.19 -8.84
N ALA A 288 11.31 -12.55 -7.72
CA ALA A 288 12.22 -12.44 -6.60
C ALA A 288 12.61 -13.81 -6.04
N ASP A 289 11.65 -14.73 -5.92
CA ASP A 289 11.91 -16.09 -5.46
C ASP A 289 12.66 -16.93 -6.51
N ALA A 290 12.37 -16.76 -7.81
CA ALA A 290 13.10 -17.42 -8.89
C ALA A 290 14.57 -16.95 -8.95
N CYS A 291 14.82 -15.64 -8.82
CA CYS A 291 16.17 -15.09 -8.73
C CYS A 291 16.90 -15.62 -7.50
N PHE A 292 16.24 -15.66 -6.35
CA PHE A 292 16.80 -16.18 -5.11
C PHE A 292 17.20 -17.67 -5.23
N LYS A 293 16.37 -18.48 -5.89
CA LYS A 293 16.66 -19.91 -6.10
C LYS A 293 17.84 -20.12 -7.07
N ARG A 294 17.91 -19.36 -8.17
CA ARG A 294 18.88 -19.57 -9.25
C ARG A 294 20.25 -18.92 -9.02
N MET A 295 20.33 -17.80 -8.34
CA MET A 295 21.60 -17.09 -8.13
C MET A 295 22.35 -17.66 -6.93
N SER A 296 23.68 -17.80 -7.05
CA SER A 296 24.57 -18.26 -5.98
C SER A 296 24.61 -17.24 -4.84
N ASN A 297 24.71 -15.95 -5.17
CA ASN A 297 24.68 -14.87 -4.20
C ASN A 297 23.24 -14.46 -3.87
N LYS A 298 22.72 -14.97 -2.77
CA LYS A 298 21.32 -14.75 -2.33
C LYS A 298 21.01 -13.29 -2.02
N LEU A 299 21.97 -12.56 -1.41
CA LEU A 299 21.81 -11.15 -1.11
C LEU A 299 21.76 -10.31 -2.39
N LEU A 300 22.60 -10.61 -3.37
CA LEU A 300 22.58 -9.94 -4.68
C LEU A 300 21.26 -10.24 -5.40
N ALA A 301 20.75 -11.46 -5.34
CA ALA A 301 19.45 -11.81 -5.92
C ALA A 301 18.32 -10.94 -5.34
N ARG A 302 18.26 -10.77 -4.02
CA ARG A 302 17.27 -9.92 -3.36
C ARG A 302 17.45 -8.44 -3.74
N LYS A 303 18.69 -7.95 -3.76
CA LYS A 303 18.98 -6.57 -4.20
C LYS A 303 18.50 -6.30 -5.61
N LEU A 304 18.89 -7.14 -6.58
CA LEU A 304 18.51 -6.95 -7.98
C LEU A 304 17.01 -7.08 -8.19
N SER A 305 16.34 -8.00 -7.50
CA SER A 305 14.88 -8.14 -7.57
C SER A 305 14.13 -6.88 -7.11
N ALA A 306 14.70 -6.09 -6.19
CA ALA A 306 14.10 -4.84 -5.73
C ALA A 306 14.54 -3.65 -6.61
N THR A 307 15.81 -3.55 -6.97
CA THR A 307 16.38 -2.35 -7.60
C THR A 307 16.15 -2.29 -9.10
N VAL A 308 16.21 -3.43 -9.83
CA VAL A 308 15.98 -3.43 -11.28
C VAL A 308 14.56 -2.98 -11.64
N PRO A 309 13.49 -3.53 -11.03
CA PRO A 309 12.15 -3.01 -11.32
C PRO A 309 12.01 -1.52 -10.93
N LEU A 310 12.56 -1.07 -9.80
CA LEU A 310 12.50 0.34 -9.43
C LEU A 310 13.20 1.25 -10.45
N ALA A 311 14.35 0.82 -10.96
CA ALA A 311 15.05 1.56 -12.03
C ALA A 311 14.23 1.61 -13.33
N LEU A 312 13.57 0.50 -13.71
CA LEU A 312 12.69 0.46 -14.88
C LEU A 312 11.46 1.36 -14.69
N SER A 313 10.93 1.47 -13.46
CA SER A 313 9.89 2.45 -13.13
C SER A 313 10.38 3.87 -13.35
N GLY A 314 11.55 4.23 -12.84
CA GLY A 314 12.14 5.56 -13.04
C GLY A 314 12.35 5.89 -14.53
N LEU A 315 12.80 4.92 -15.34
CA LEU A 315 12.93 5.08 -16.80
C LEU A 315 11.54 5.26 -17.47
N ALA A 316 10.53 4.52 -17.03
CA ALA A 316 9.17 4.69 -17.55
C ALA A 316 8.62 6.08 -17.21
N LEU A 317 8.88 6.62 -16.00
CA LEU A 317 8.52 7.99 -15.61
C LEU A 317 9.19 9.04 -16.50
N LEU A 318 10.47 8.88 -16.81
CA LEU A 318 11.17 9.75 -17.76
C LEU A 318 10.52 9.65 -19.15
N GLY A 319 10.13 8.45 -19.57
CA GLY A 319 9.38 8.27 -20.81
C GLY A 319 8.04 9.02 -20.80
N VAL A 320 7.27 8.92 -19.67
CA VAL A 320 6.00 9.66 -19.53
C VAL A 320 6.20 11.17 -19.64
N SER A 321 7.31 11.70 -19.13
CA SER A 321 7.61 13.13 -19.19
C SER A 321 7.91 13.66 -20.62
N MET A 322 8.15 12.76 -21.57
CA MET A 322 8.58 13.06 -22.95
C MET A 322 7.51 12.77 -24.01
N VAL A 323 6.33 12.24 -23.61
CA VAL A 323 5.27 11.86 -24.57
C VAL A 323 4.00 12.65 -24.33
N ASP A 324 3.39 13.11 -25.43
CA ASP A 324 2.15 13.89 -25.42
C ASP A 324 0.94 13.09 -25.95
N SER A 325 1.16 11.85 -26.39
CA SER A 325 0.10 11.01 -26.94
C SER A 325 -0.44 10.02 -25.89
N VAL A 326 -1.76 9.78 -25.96
CA VAL A 326 -2.51 9.01 -24.95
C VAL A 326 -2.00 7.59 -24.78
N ILE A 327 -1.89 6.82 -25.87
CA ILE A 327 -1.57 5.38 -25.79
C ILE A 327 -0.17 5.14 -25.22
N PRO A 328 0.91 5.77 -25.70
CA PRO A 328 2.23 5.64 -25.10
C PRO A 328 2.26 6.08 -23.62
N ALA A 329 1.60 7.19 -23.29
CA ALA A 329 1.56 7.66 -21.91
C ALA A 329 0.88 6.64 -20.97
N VAL A 330 -0.27 6.10 -21.34
CA VAL A 330 -0.97 5.07 -20.56
C VAL A 330 -0.11 3.81 -20.40
N LEU A 331 0.55 3.34 -21.47
CA LEU A 331 1.42 2.17 -21.43
C LEU A 331 2.65 2.38 -20.55
N LEU A 332 3.26 3.57 -20.61
CA LEU A 332 4.40 3.91 -19.76
C LEU A 332 4.00 4.04 -18.28
N VAL A 333 2.86 4.67 -17.98
CA VAL A 333 2.32 4.72 -16.62
C VAL A 333 1.99 3.31 -16.11
N ALA A 334 1.38 2.47 -16.94
CA ALA A 334 1.08 1.08 -16.60
C ALA A 334 2.35 0.26 -16.32
N SER A 335 3.39 0.47 -17.14
CA SER A 335 4.70 -0.15 -16.93
C SER A 335 5.36 0.32 -15.64
N ALA A 336 5.31 1.63 -15.35
CA ALA A 336 5.82 2.18 -14.10
C ALA A 336 5.12 1.55 -12.88
N VAL A 337 3.79 1.48 -12.86
CA VAL A 337 3.03 0.89 -11.75
C VAL A 337 3.32 -0.60 -11.61
N LEU A 338 3.44 -1.34 -12.72
CA LEU A 338 3.84 -2.76 -12.72
C LEU A 338 5.21 -2.95 -12.03
N PHE A 339 6.20 -2.17 -12.42
CA PHE A 339 7.55 -2.28 -11.89
C PHE A 339 7.64 -1.80 -10.44
N LEU A 340 6.92 -0.74 -10.04
CA LEU A 340 6.85 -0.28 -8.66
C LEU A 340 6.30 -1.36 -7.72
N THR A 341 5.21 -1.99 -8.12
CA THR A 341 4.58 -3.03 -7.29
C THR A 341 5.44 -4.29 -7.22
N ALA A 342 6.14 -4.64 -8.30
CA ALA A 342 7.12 -5.72 -8.29
C ALA A 342 8.31 -5.42 -7.36
N SER A 343 8.84 -4.20 -7.40
CA SER A 343 9.90 -3.74 -6.49
C SER A 343 9.46 -3.76 -5.03
N SER A 344 8.23 -3.32 -4.74
CA SER A 344 7.66 -3.34 -3.40
C SER A 344 7.70 -4.73 -2.78
N GLN A 345 7.25 -5.76 -3.51
CA GLN A 345 7.26 -7.15 -3.03
C GLN A 345 8.68 -7.65 -2.74
N ALA A 346 9.63 -7.33 -3.61
CA ALA A 346 11.02 -7.71 -3.42
C ALA A 346 11.66 -7.01 -2.20
N CYS A 347 11.31 -5.75 -1.92
CA CYS A 347 11.75 -5.04 -0.72
C CYS A 347 11.25 -5.73 0.56
N TRP A 348 9.97 -6.10 0.62
CA TRP A 348 9.41 -6.82 1.76
C TRP A 348 10.05 -8.20 1.93
N ALA A 349 10.27 -8.94 0.85
CA ALA A 349 10.99 -10.22 0.89
C ALA A 349 12.43 -10.05 1.41
N THR A 350 13.13 -8.97 1.02
CA THR A 350 14.48 -8.68 1.50
C THR A 350 14.51 -8.37 3.01
N MET A 351 13.48 -7.74 3.55
CA MET A 351 13.39 -7.46 4.98
C MET A 351 13.36 -8.73 5.82
N HIS A 352 12.66 -9.77 5.37
CA HIS A 352 12.60 -11.08 6.05
C HIS A 352 13.98 -11.76 6.14
N GLU A 353 14.89 -11.47 5.22
CA GLU A 353 16.26 -12.01 5.24
C GLU A 353 17.21 -11.20 6.17
N LEU A 354 16.94 -9.91 6.34
CA LEU A 354 17.84 -9.01 7.07
C LEU A 354 17.50 -8.88 8.56
N VAL A 355 16.28 -9.26 8.96
CA VAL A 355 15.75 -9.02 10.32
C VAL A 355 15.27 -10.33 10.93
N PRO A 356 15.76 -10.69 12.14
CA PRO A 356 15.27 -11.86 12.87
C PRO A 356 13.77 -11.76 13.17
N GLY A 357 13.08 -12.91 13.16
CA GLY A 357 11.62 -13.00 13.30
C GLY A 357 11.05 -12.21 14.49
N ARG A 358 11.73 -12.24 15.67
CA ARG A 358 11.30 -11.50 16.86
C ARG A 358 11.27 -9.98 16.72
N HIS A 359 12.12 -9.40 15.86
CA HIS A 359 12.21 -7.95 15.62
C HIS A 359 11.52 -7.51 14.33
N LEU A 360 11.07 -8.47 13.52
CA LEU A 360 10.50 -8.21 12.20
C LEU A 360 9.30 -7.25 12.26
N GLY A 361 8.40 -7.43 13.23
CA GLY A 361 7.24 -6.56 13.39
C GLY A 361 7.60 -5.10 13.68
N GLY A 362 8.55 -4.87 14.60
CA GLY A 362 9.00 -3.51 14.94
C GLY A 362 9.75 -2.83 13.81
N VAL A 363 10.65 -3.57 13.13
CA VAL A 363 11.41 -3.03 11.99
C VAL A 363 10.48 -2.78 10.79
N SER A 364 9.57 -3.70 10.49
CA SER A 364 8.57 -3.52 9.43
C SER A 364 7.69 -2.30 9.68
N GLY A 365 7.23 -2.11 10.92
CA GLY A 365 6.46 -0.93 11.32
C GLY A 365 7.23 0.38 11.11
N PHE A 366 8.51 0.41 11.48
CA PHE A 366 9.37 1.58 11.29
C PHE A 366 9.60 1.88 9.81
N VAL A 367 9.93 0.88 8.99
CA VAL A 367 10.10 1.03 7.54
C VAL A 367 8.81 1.44 6.87
N HIS A 368 7.67 0.90 7.32
CA HIS A 368 6.36 1.31 6.81
C HIS A 368 6.03 2.77 7.16
N LEU A 369 6.40 3.24 8.37
CA LEU A 369 6.27 4.64 8.74
C LEU A 369 7.13 5.54 7.82
N MET A 370 8.40 5.19 7.62
CA MET A 370 9.29 5.92 6.69
C MET A 370 8.67 6.00 5.29
N SER A 371 8.15 4.89 4.78
CA SER A 371 7.57 4.83 3.45
C SER A 371 6.27 5.63 3.32
N ASN A 372 5.46 5.75 4.38
CA ASN A 372 4.22 6.55 4.34
C ASN A 372 4.46 8.07 4.38
N ILE A 373 5.63 8.53 4.84
CA ILE A 373 6.01 9.95 4.73
C ILE A 373 5.99 10.41 3.26
N SER A 374 6.27 9.50 2.33
CA SER A 374 6.18 9.79 0.89
C SER A 374 4.78 10.21 0.43
N GLY A 375 3.73 9.74 1.10
CA GLY A 375 2.35 10.16 0.84
C GLY A 375 2.07 11.60 1.26
N ILE A 376 2.81 12.11 2.25
CA ILE A 376 2.73 13.54 2.63
C ILE A 376 3.52 14.39 1.62
N VAL A 377 4.69 13.91 1.20
CA VAL A 377 5.60 14.68 0.34
C VAL A 377 5.18 14.60 -1.13
N GLY A 378 4.93 13.39 -1.66
CA GLY A 378 4.75 13.14 -3.09
C GLY A 378 3.63 13.96 -3.75
N PRO A 379 2.38 13.87 -3.28
CA PRO A 379 1.29 14.62 -3.89
C PRO A 379 1.45 16.14 -3.80
N THR A 380 2.03 16.65 -2.69
CA THR A 380 2.33 18.08 -2.54
C THR A 380 3.41 18.52 -3.53
N MET A 381 4.51 17.77 -3.64
CA MET A 381 5.59 18.08 -4.58
C MET A 381 5.13 18.04 -6.04
N MET A 382 4.25 17.09 -6.40
CA MET A 382 3.63 17.05 -7.72
C MET A 382 2.75 18.29 -7.96
N GLY A 383 1.96 18.71 -6.97
CA GLY A 383 1.15 19.93 -7.07
C GLY A 383 1.99 21.19 -7.28
N LEU A 384 3.12 21.30 -6.57
CA LEU A 384 4.09 22.40 -6.75
C LEU A 384 4.75 22.33 -8.14
N ALA A 385 5.12 21.12 -8.60
CA ALA A 385 5.69 20.93 -9.92
C ALA A 385 4.74 21.38 -11.03
N VAL A 386 3.47 20.99 -10.92
CA VAL A 386 2.41 21.40 -11.87
C VAL A 386 2.22 22.92 -11.89
N GLN A 387 2.28 23.56 -10.73
CA GLN A 387 1.98 25.00 -10.63
C GLN A 387 3.17 25.88 -10.99
N TYR A 388 4.39 25.52 -10.63
CA TYR A 388 5.55 26.42 -10.68
C TYR A 388 6.71 25.97 -11.56
N PHE A 389 6.78 24.65 -11.94
CA PHE A 389 7.97 24.06 -12.55
C PHE A 389 7.72 23.40 -13.91
N GLY A 390 6.77 23.86 -14.70
CA GLY A 390 6.56 23.37 -16.07
C GLY A 390 5.61 22.20 -16.20
N GLY A 391 4.72 21.97 -15.22
CA GLY A 391 3.63 21.03 -15.35
C GLY A 391 3.92 19.61 -14.88
N TYR A 392 3.14 18.65 -15.37
CA TYR A 392 3.22 17.24 -14.98
C TYR A 392 4.58 16.61 -15.31
N SER A 393 5.20 16.99 -16.41
CA SER A 393 6.52 16.46 -16.85
C SER A 393 7.59 16.66 -15.77
N SER A 394 7.67 17.84 -15.16
CA SER A 394 8.60 18.13 -14.06
C SER A 394 8.36 17.26 -12.84
N GLY A 395 7.08 16.99 -12.52
CA GLY A 395 6.70 16.10 -11.43
C GLY A 395 7.11 14.65 -11.69
N PHE A 396 7.01 14.16 -12.91
CA PHE A 396 7.46 12.81 -13.28
C PHE A 396 8.99 12.70 -13.29
N VAL A 397 9.70 13.71 -13.75
CA VAL A 397 11.16 13.77 -13.64
C VAL A 397 11.62 13.74 -12.18
N LEU A 398 10.93 14.48 -11.29
CA LEU A 398 11.20 14.43 -9.86
C LEU A 398 10.93 13.01 -9.29
N GLY A 399 9.84 12.37 -9.70
CA GLY A 399 9.56 10.98 -9.32
C GLY A 399 10.66 10.01 -9.76
N ALA A 400 11.15 10.14 -11.00
CA ALA A 400 12.27 9.36 -11.51
C ALA A 400 13.57 9.59 -10.71
N ALA A 401 13.84 10.82 -10.29
CA ALA A 401 14.97 11.14 -9.44
C ALA A 401 14.84 10.50 -8.04
N VAL A 402 13.64 10.49 -7.47
CA VAL A 402 13.37 9.81 -6.19
C VAL A 402 13.53 8.29 -6.34
N ASP A 403 13.04 7.68 -7.43
CA ASP A 403 13.24 6.26 -7.71
C ASP A 403 14.75 5.93 -7.84
N LEU A 404 15.53 6.78 -8.51
CA LEU A 404 16.97 6.62 -8.61
C LEU A 404 17.68 6.68 -7.24
N VAL A 405 17.28 7.60 -6.36
CA VAL A 405 17.79 7.66 -4.98
C VAL A 405 17.49 6.37 -4.23
N GLY A 406 16.29 5.83 -4.37
CA GLY A 406 15.90 4.54 -3.81
C GLY A 406 16.78 3.39 -4.32
N VAL A 407 17.02 3.32 -5.63
CA VAL A 407 17.91 2.34 -6.27
C VAL A 407 19.33 2.44 -5.70
N LEU A 408 19.90 3.64 -5.69
CA LEU A 408 21.26 3.87 -5.20
C LEU A 408 21.40 3.53 -3.71
N ALA A 409 20.44 3.93 -2.88
CA ALA A 409 20.44 3.59 -1.46
C ALA A 409 20.48 2.08 -1.25
N MET A 410 19.61 1.32 -1.93
CA MET A 410 19.57 -0.12 -1.81
C MET A 410 20.80 -0.82 -2.38
N LEU A 411 21.32 -0.39 -3.54
CA LEU A 411 22.50 -0.99 -4.16
C LEU A 411 23.77 -0.76 -3.36
N LEU A 412 23.98 0.45 -2.85
CA LEU A 412 25.25 0.83 -2.23
C LEU A 412 25.34 0.44 -0.75
N VAL A 413 24.20 0.40 -0.04
CA VAL A 413 24.19 0.26 1.41
C VAL A 413 23.87 -1.16 1.86
N ILE A 414 22.95 -1.86 1.21
CA ILE A 414 22.59 -3.23 1.58
C ILE A 414 23.78 -4.16 1.28
N GLY A 415 24.38 -4.77 2.30
CA GLY A 415 25.44 -5.79 2.19
C GLY A 415 26.88 -5.32 2.34
N ARG A 416 27.16 -4.04 2.56
CA ARG A 416 28.55 -3.55 2.82
C ARG A 416 29.16 -4.07 4.14
N ARG A 417 28.37 -4.54 5.10
CA ARG A 417 28.86 -5.02 6.42
C ARG A 417 28.81 -6.53 6.63
N GLY A 418 28.30 -7.32 5.67
CA GLY A 418 28.36 -8.79 5.74
C GLY A 418 29.73 -9.37 5.42
N ALA A 419 30.52 -8.67 4.60
CA ALA A 419 31.87 -9.11 4.22
C ALA A 419 32.93 -8.93 5.34
N ALA A 420 32.75 -7.96 6.22
CA ALA A 420 33.71 -7.69 7.29
C ALA A 420 33.66 -8.69 8.48
N ARG A 421 32.62 -9.49 8.60
CA ARG A 421 32.49 -10.46 9.71
C ARG A 421 32.89 -11.89 9.33
N THR A 422 33.05 -12.21 8.07
CA THR A 422 33.54 -13.51 7.59
C THR A 422 35.05 -13.60 7.56
N ASP A 423 35.76 -12.47 7.47
CA ASP A 423 37.22 -12.45 7.50
C ASP A 423 37.80 -12.56 8.92
N GLU A 424 37.11 -12.05 9.95
CA GLU A 424 37.59 -12.17 11.34
C GLU A 424 37.46 -13.59 11.92
N THR A 425 36.54 -14.43 11.42
CA THR A 425 36.36 -15.80 11.88
C THR A 425 37.25 -16.81 11.17
N GLN A 426 37.86 -16.44 10.03
CA GLN A 426 38.82 -17.32 9.35
C GLN A 426 40.28 -17.03 9.77
N THR A 427 40.57 -15.89 10.36
CA THR A 427 41.94 -15.53 10.83
C THR A 427 42.21 -16.03 12.25
N THR A 428 41.22 -16.51 13.01
CA THR A 428 41.42 -17.07 14.36
C THR A 428 41.44 -18.60 14.40
N ALA A 429 41.40 -19.27 13.22
CA ALA A 429 41.44 -20.73 13.09
C ALA A 429 42.62 -21.24 12.26
N ALA A 430 43.71 -20.43 12.14
CA ALA A 430 44.98 -20.84 11.52
C ALA A 430 46.12 -20.85 12.55
#